data_de87b89f34e93f5378e4a9a3cdda101f
#
_entry.id   de87b89f34e93f5378e4a9a3cdda101f
#
_cell.length_a   1.000
_cell.length_b   1.000
_cell.length_c   1.000
_cell.angle_alpha   90.00
_cell.angle_beta   90.00
_cell.angle_gamma   90.00
#
_symmetry.space_group_name_H-M   'P 1'
#
loop_
_entity.id
_entity.type
_entity.pdbx_description
1 polymer ?
#
loop_
_entity_poly.entity_id
_entity_poly.type
_entity_poly.pdbx_seq_one_letter_code
_entity_poly.pdbx_strand_id
1 'polypeptide(L)' 'MPRIPRSPPKFKVGDLVYLAYDTFGIYGMGIILEKHSHGDWEVYWFGERGLFIESPMDIRIVELPGEE' A
#
# COMPACT_ATOMS: atom_id res chain seq x y z
N MET A 1 -25.51 -10.94 -5.45
CA MET A 1 -24.42 -10.57 -6.28
C MET A 1 -23.46 -9.67 -5.58
N PRO A 2 -22.24 -10.07 -5.57
CA PRO A 2 -21.24 -9.28 -4.87
C PRO A 2 -21.07 -7.93 -5.52
N ARG A 3 -20.67 -7.04 -4.71
CA ARG A 3 -20.49 -5.69 -5.15
C ARG A 3 -19.06 -5.29 -5.02
N ILE A 4 -18.52 -4.78 -6.07
CA ILE A 4 -17.14 -4.34 -6.05
C ILE A 4 -17.09 -2.88 -5.72
N PRO A 5 -16.31 -2.49 -4.75
CA PRO A 5 -16.20 -1.07 -4.42
C PRO A 5 -15.73 -0.26 -5.61
N ARG A 6 -16.33 0.86 -5.75
CA ARG A 6 -15.93 1.75 -6.83
C ARG A 6 -14.86 2.70 -6.45
N SER A 7 -14.85 3.04 -5.18
CA SER A 7 -13.88 4.00 -4.71
C SER A 7 -12.53 3.36 -4.56
N PRO A 8 -11.47 4.08 -4.83
CA PRO A 8 -10.16 3.57 -4.50
C PRO A 8 -10.02 3.42 -3.00
N PRO A 9 -9.15 2.54 -2.56
CA PRO A 9 -8.94 2.38 -1.12
C PRO A 9 -8.43 3.68 -0.52
N LYS A 10 -8.78 3.87 0.72
CA LYS A 10 -8.34 5.05 1.43
C LYS A 10 -7.12 4.70 2.24
N PHE A 11 -6.01 5.24 1.82
CA PHE A 11 -4.76 5.04 2.53
C PHE A 11 -4.61 6.11 3.60
N LYS A 12 -3.85 5.79 4.61
CA LYS A 12 -3.52 6.77 5.62
C LYS A 12 -2.14 6.46 6.19
N VAL A 13 -1.56 7.45 6.79
CA VAL A 13 -0.25 7.31 7.40
C VAL A 13 -0.30 6.18 8.42
N GLY A 14 0.68 5.31 8.37
CA GLY A 14 0.74 4.18 9.27
C GLY A 14 0.21 2.89 8.70
N ASP A 15 -0.45 2.95 7.55
CA ASP A 15 -0.96 1.73 6.93
C ASP A 15 0.18 0.88 6.39
N LEU A 16 0.03 -0.42 6.54
CA LEU A 16 0.96 -1.36 5.92
C LEU A 16 0.47 -1.65 4.52
N VAL A 17 1.40 -1.65 3.59
CA VAL A 17 1.06 -1.84 2.19
C VAL A 17 2.03 -2.80 1.52
N TYR A 18 1.63 -3.26 0.33
CA TYR A 18 2.50 -4.06 -0.50
C TYR A 18 2.30 -3.62 -1.94
N LEU A 19 3.25 -3.96 -2.80
CA LEU A 19 3.16 -3.59 -4.20
C LEU A 19 2.18 -4.53 -4.92
N ALA A 20 1.26 -3.92 -5.65
CA ALA A 20 0.20 -4.68 -6.30
C ALA A 20 0.74 -5.72 -7.28
N TYR A 21 1.86 -5.42 -7.89
CA TYR A 21 2.42 -6.31 -8.92
C TYR A 21 3.55 -7.17 -8.40
N ASP A 22 3.74 -7.21 -7.09
CA ASP A 22 4.79 -8.03 -6.50
C ASP A 22 4.27 -9.43 -6.28
N THR A 23 4.17 -10.17 -7.36
CA THR A 23 3.53 -11.47 -7.35
C THR A 23 4.17 -12.44 -6.37
N PHE A 24 5.46 -12.37 -6.24
CA PHE A 24 6.18 -13.32 -5.39
C PHE A 24 6.55 -12.77 -4.03
N GLY A 25 6.13 -11.55 -3.73
CA GLY A 25 6.45 -10.97 -2.45
C GLY A 25 7.91 -10.62 -2.28
N ILE A 26 8.57 -10.36 -3.38
CA ILE A 26 10.00 -10.08 -3.33
C ILE A 26 10.31 -8.81 -2.57
N TYR A 27 9.48 -7.81 -2.73
CA TYR A 27 9.72 -6.52 -2.10
C TYR A 27 9.16 -6.43 -0.69
N GLY A 28 8.33 -7.38 -0.31
CA GLY A 28 7.80 -7.38 1.04
C GLY A 28 6.80 -6.28 1.28
N MET A 29 6.78 -5.80 2.50
CA MET A 29 5.81 -4.81 2.92
C MET A 29 6.47 -3.48 3.20
N GLY A 30 5.64 -2.45 3.21
CA GLY A 30 6.09 -1.14 3.58
C GLY A 30 5.07 -0.46 4.46
N ILE A 31 5.40 0.72 4.91
CA ILE A 31 4.50 1.50 5.74
C ILE A 31 4.40 2.90 5.15
N ILE A 32 3.19 3.42 5.15
CA ILE A 32 2.96 4.75 4.61
C ILE A 32 3.40 5.78 5.61
N LEU A 33 4.25 6.68 5.17
CA LEU A 33 4.78 7.72 6.04
C LEU A 33 4.10 9.06 5.85
N GLU A 34 3.76 9.40 4.60
CA GLU A 34 3.27 10.73 4.35
C GLU A 34 2.55 10.78 3.02
N LYS A 35 1.59 11.68 2.92
CA LYS A 35 0.88 11.89 1.66
C LYS A 35 1.55 13.03 0.93
N HIS A 36 1.78 12.83 -0.35
CA HIS A 36 2.37 13.85 -1.19
C HIS A 36 1.33 14.46 -2.10
N SER A 37 1.70 15.56 -2.71
CA SER A 37 0.81 16.20 -3.66
C SER A 37 0.56 15.25 -4.82
N HIS A 38 -0.49 15.52 -5.58
CA HIS A 38 -0.87 14.69 -6.70
C HIS A 38 -1.36 13.30 -6.30
N GLY A 39 -1.60 13.10 -5.01
CA GLY A 39 -2.19 11.86 -4.57
C GLY A 39 -1.24 10.70 -4.37
N ASP A 40 0.05 10.97 -4.47
CA ASP A 40 1.02 9.91 -4.23
C ASP A 40 1.32 9.78 -2.75
N TRP A 41 1.96 8.67 -2.40
CA TRP A 41 2.24 8.37 -1.01
C TRP A 41 3.69 8.04 -0.83
N GLU A 42 4.26 8.52 0.24
CA GLU A 42 5.63 8.16 0.60
C GLU A 42 5.58 6.91 1.44
N VAL A 43 6.29 5.88 1.00
CA VAL A 43 6.27 4.56 1.63
C VAL A 43 7.68 4.16 1.96
N TYR A 44 7.86 3.69 3.17
CA TYR A 44 9.13 3.09 3.57
C TYR A 44 8.99 1.58 3.45
N TRP A 45 9.75 1.00 2.53
CA TRP A 45 9.72 -0.43 2.30
C TRP A 45 10.72 -1.09 3.21
N PHE A 46 10.26 -2.06 3.97
CA PHE A 46 11.14 -2.78 4.87
C PHE A 46 12.15 -3.55 4.05
N GLY A 47 13.32 -3.74 4.61
CA GLY A 47 14.35 -4.42 3.88
C GLY A 47 15.20 -3.46 3.10
N GLU A 48 15.55 -3.83 1.88
CA GLU A 48 16.54 -3.09 1.13
C GLU A 48 16.00 -1.99 0.24
N ARG A 49 14.70 -2.00 0.03
CA ARG A 49 14.17 -1.04 -0.93
C ARG A 49 14.18 0.39 -0.39
N GLY A 50 13.83 0.56 0.85
CA GLY A 50 13.89 1.88 1.46
C GLY A 50 12.72 2.78 1.10
N LEU A 51 13.00 4.05 0.95
CA LEU A 51 11.98 5.07 0.82
C LEU A 51 11.65 5.35 -0.64
N PHE A 52 10.38 5.28 -0.97
CA PHE A 52 9.92 5.54 -2.33
C PHE A 52 8.61 6.28 -2.31
N ILE A 53 8.36 7.03 -3.38
CA ILE A 53 7.06 7.67 -3.60
C ILE A 53 6.29 6.74 -4.52
N GLU A 54 5.12 6.30 -4.07
CA GLU A 54 4.35 5.33 -4.81
C GLU A 54 2.99 5.89 -5.19
N SER A 55 2.54 5.50 -6.36
CA SER A 55 1.20 5.84 -6.80
C SER A 55 0.19 4.97 -6.06
N PRO A 56 -0.97 5.52 -5.73
CA PRO A 56 -1.99 4.69 -5.07
C PRO A 56 -2.44 3.51 -5.92
N MET A 57 -2.21 3.57 -7.22
CA MET A 57 -2.56 2.44 -8.07
C MET A 57 -1.59 1.29 -7.93
N ASP A 58 -0.41 1.55 -7.40
CA ASP A 58 0.63 0.54 -7.32
C ASP A 58 0.72 -0.14 -5.98
N ILE A 59 0.01 0.35 -4.98
CA ILE A 59 0.10 -0.25 -3.66
C ILE A 59 -1.26 -0.73 -3.20
N ARG A 60 -1.23 -1.71 -2.30
CA ARG A 60 -2.44 -2.28 -1.72
C ARG A 60 -2.26 -2.37 -0.22
N ILE A 61 -3.35 -2.24 0.50
CA ILE A 61 -3.30 -2.34 1.95
C ILE A 61 -3.17 -3.79 2.35
N VAL A 62 -2.27 -4.05 3.29
CA VAL A 62 -2.15 -5.38 3.85
C VAL A 62 -3.29 -5.58 4.83
N GLU A 63 -4.08 -6.62 4.59
CA GLU A 63 -5.19 -6.91 5.47
C GLU A 63 -4.82 -8.05 6.38
N LEU A 64 -4.94 -7.81 7.65
CA LEU A 64 -4.53 -8.81 8.62
C LEU A 64 -5.66 -9.82 8.82
N PRO A 65 -5.32 -11.10 8.84
CA PRO A 65 -6.33 -12.11 9.07
C PRO A 65 -6.83 -12.04 10.50
N GLY A 66 -7.99 -12.58 10.70
CA GLY A 66 -8.52 -12.65 12.02
C GLY A 66 -9.32 -11.44 12.45
N GLU A 67 -9.38 -10.48 11.61
CA GLU A 67 -10.21 -9.34 11.87
C GLU A 67 -11.64 -9.72 11.69
N GLU A 68 -12.44 -9.35 12.59
CA GLU A 68 -13.77 -9.74 12.33
C GLU A 68 -14.73 -8.91 12.86
#